data_692ce3fc283f12dbf6926efcc79ef41a
#
_entry.id   692ce3fc283f12dbf6926efcc79ef41a
#
_cell.length_a   1.000
_cell.length_b   1.000
_cell.length_c   1.000
_cell.angle_alpha   90.00
_cell.angle_beta   90.00
_cell.angle_gamma   90.00
#
_symmetry.space_group_name_H-M   'P 1'
#
loop_
_entity.id
_entity.type
_entity.pdbx_description
1 polymer ?
#
loop_
_entity_poly.entity_id
_entity_poly.type
_entity_poly.pdbx_seq_one_letter_code
_entity_poly.pdbx_strand_id
1 'polypeptide(L)'
;MIYTITLNPSLDYYLDLPKLKLGTLNRSTDARVVSAGKGINVSVMLNTLGVKSTILGFFGGFTGDYMLGQLGRYLNVHLRPTMIKGTSRINVKLIHDQETELNAAGPEINGSELNNLLNQLNTITPKDIVVISGSSTANDKTGLIEQIVKYIIQRKIDFVLDVSGQELKKLIKYKPLIIKPNLSEFQFLADTEA
;
A
#
# COMPACT_ATOMS: atom_id res chain seq x y z
N MET A 1 -15.10 6.86 10.45
CA MET A 1 -14.39 5.60 10.11
C MET A 1 -13.06 5.95 9.46
N ILE A 2 -12.04 5.08 9.57
CA ILE A 2 -10.77 5.24 8.84
C ILE A 2 -10.74 4.22 7.70
N TYR A 3 -10.47 4.72 6.49
CA TYR A 3 -10.30 3.90 5.30
C TYR A 3 -8.84 3.96 4.87
N THR A 4 -8.20 2.82 4.65
CA THR A 4 -6.82 2.76 4.16
C THR A 4 -6.80 2.24 2.74
N ILE A 5 -6.11 2.92 1.85
CA ILE A 5 -5.98 2.52 0.45
C ILE A 5 -4.55 2.03 0.22
N THR A 6 -4.43 0.77 -0.22
CA THR A 6 -3.16 0.16 -0.65
C THR A 6 -3.25 -0.19 -2.13
N LEU A 7 -2.58 0.58 -2.97
CA LEU A 7 -2.70 0.42 -4.43
C LEU A 7 -1.85 -0.72 -4.99
N ASN A 8 -0.77 -1.08 -4.30
CA ASN A 8 0.17 -2.10 -4.73
C ASN A 8 0.55 -3.01 -3.54
N PRO A 9 -0.44 -3.75 -2.97
CA PRO A 9 -0.16 -4.67 -1.87
C PRO A 9 0.80 -5.77 -2.31
N SER A 10 1.49 -6.38 -1.36
CA SER A 10 2.42 -7.46 -1.60
C SER A 10 2.26 -8.59 -0.60
N LEU A 11 2.64 -9.77 -1.06
CA LEU A 11 2.92 -10.89 -0.19
C LEU A 11 4.43 -10.89 0.04
N ASP A 12 4.88 -10.52 1.24
CA ASP A 12 6.29 -10.47 1.57
C ASP A 12 6.76 -11.82 2.10
N TYR A 13 7.71 -12.43 1.40
CA TYR A 13 8.33 -13.71 1.76
C TYR A 13 9.69 -13.46 2.38
N TYR A 14 9.79 -13.68 3.68
CA TYR A 14 11.01 -13.54 4.45
C TYR A 14 11.75 -14.88 4.49
N LEU A 15 13.05 -14.84 4.21
CA LEU A 15 13.96 -15.98 4.28
C LEU A 15 15.15 -15.61 5.17
N ASP A 16 15.23 -16.24 6.33
CA ASP A 16 16.38 -16.06 7.22
C ASP A 16 17.53 -16.95 6.74
N LEU A 17 18.68 -16.35 6.46
CA LEU A 17 19.85 -17.00 5.88
C LEU A 17 21.05 -16.84 6.81
N PRO A 18 21.81 -17.91 7.10
CA PRO A 18 23.07 -17.79 7.84
C PRO A 18 24.08 -16.90 7.09
N LYS A 19 24.08 -16.98 5.75
CA LYS A 19 24.90 -16.20 4.84
C LYS A 19 24.31 -16.25 3.45
N LEU A 20 24.30 -15.11 2.76
CA LEU A 20 23.92 -15.05 1.33
C LEU A 20 25.16 -15.16 0.45
N LYS A 21 25.18 -16.15 -0.45
CA LYS A 21 26.23 -16.35 -1.47
C LYS A 21 25.59 -16.32 -2.85
N LEU A 22 25.91 -15.33 -3.65
CA LEU A 22 25.44 -15.24 -5.03
C LEU A 22 26.02 -16.36 -5.90
N GLY A 23 25.22 -16.83 -6.86
CA GLY A 23 25.63 -17.88 -7.80
C GLY A 23 25.70 -19.29 -7.21
N THR A 24 25.26 -19.51 -5.97
CA THR A 24 25.27 -20.81 -5.30
C THR A 24 23.93 -21.16 -4.70
N LEU A 25 23.74 -22.42 -4.30
CA LEU A 25 22.59 -22.84 -3.52
C LEU A 25 22.68 -22.26 -2.09
N ASN A 26 21.70 -21.46 -1.73
CA ASN A 26 21.49 -20.99 -0.36
C ASN A 26 20.31 -21.73 0.27
N ARG A 27 20.40 -22.08 1.55
CA ARG A 27 19.31 -22.71 2.31
C ARG A 27 18.96 -21.78 3.47
N SER A 28 17.65 -21.44 3.57
CA SER A 28 17.12 -20.68 4.70
C SER A 28 17.03 -21.57 5.94
N THR A 29 17.21 -20.96 7.09
CA THR A 29 16.98 -21.57 8.41
C THR A 29 15.54 -21.38 8.87
N ASP A 30 14.88 -20.31 8.42
CA ASP A 30 13.47 -20.05 8.66
C ASP A 30 12.83 -19.33 7.46
N ALA A 31 11.52 -19.45 7.34
CA ALA A 31 10.74 -18.80 6.30
C ALA A 31 9.35 -18.39 6.81
N ARG A 32 8.95 -17.16 6.52
CA ARG A 32 7.62 -16.66 6.87
C ARG A 32 7.02 -15.81 5.76
N VAL A 33 5.69 -15.80 5.71
CA VAL A 33 4.90 -15.06 4.72
C VAL A 33 4.03 -14.03 5.44
N VAL A 34 4.05 -12.79 4.97
CA VAL A 34 3.34 -11.68 5.59
C VAL A 34 2.56 -10.91 4.52
N SER A 35 1.28 -10.65 4.78
CA SER A 35 0.49 -9.73 3.97
C SER A 35 0.94 -8.30 4.23
N ALA A 36 1.44 -7.62 3.21
CA ALA A 36 2.14 -6.35 3.35
C ALA A 36 1.58 -5.27 2.40
N GLY A 37 1.94 -4.05 2.73
CA GLY A 37 1.54 -2.81 2.06
C GLY A 37 1.35 -1.71 3.09
N LYS A 38 1.81 -0.50 2.80
CA LYS A 38 1.79 0.60 3.79
C LYS A 38 0.39 0.83 4.38
N GLY A 39 -0.66 0.89 3.55
CA GLY A 39 -2.03 1.05 4.04
C GLY A 39 -2.57 -0.16 4.82
N ILE A 40 -2.15 -1.37 4.43
CA ILE A 40 -2.43 -2.59 5.20
C ILE A 40 -1.80 -2.47 6.60
N ASN A 41 -0.52 -2.07 6.67
CA ASN A 41 0.18 -1.91 7.94
C ASN A 41 -0.48 -0.86 8.85
N VAL A 42 -1.02 0.22 8.28
CA VAL A 42 -1.82 1.20 9.03
C VAL A 42 -3.06 0.55 9.63
N SER A 43 -3.82 -0.23 8.86
CA SER A 43 -5.02 -0.93 9.38
C SER A 43 -4.68 -1.99 10.44
N VAL A 44 -3.59 -2.72 10.27
CA VAL A 44 -3.11 -3.69 11.28
C VAL A 44 -2.73 -2.97 12.58
N MET A 45 -2.03 -1.82 12.50
CA MET A 45 -1.71 -1.01 13.67
C MET A 45 -2.97 -0.46 14.34
N LEU A 46 -3.92 0.07 13.56
CA LEU A 46 -5.21 0.54 14.09
C LEU A 46 -5.97 -0.59 14.80
N ASN A 47 -5.95 -1.83 14.26
CA ASN A 47 -6.53 -2.98 14.94
C ASN A 47 -5.86 -3.25 16.31
N THR A 48 -4.53 -3.15 16.40
CA THR A 48 -3.80 -3.28 17.67
C THR A 48 -4.21 -2.22 18.69
N LEU A 49 -4.54 -1.02 18.21
CA LEU A 49 -5.03 0.08 19.04
C LEU A 49 -6.54 0.01 19.32
N GLY A 50 -7.23 -1.05 18.90
CA GLY A 50 -8.68 -1.20 19.06
C GLY A 50 -9.52 -0.30 18.15
N VAL A 51 -8.91 0.34 17.15
CA VAL A 51 -9.60 1.26 16.23
C VAL A 51 -10.05 0.52 14.97
N LYS A 52 -11.33 0.68 14.62
CA LYS A 52 -11.89 0.07 13.40
C LYS A 52 -11.40 0.79 12.15
N SER A 53 -11.04 0.01 11.14
CA SER A 53 -10.67 0.51 9.82
C SER A 53 -11.21 -0.37 8.70
N THR A 54 -11.21 0.18 7.48
CA THR A 54 -11.57 -0.55 6.27
C THR A 54 -10.43 -0.48 5.28
N ILE A 55 -9.92 -1.65 4.86
CA ILE A 55 -8.89 -1.76 3.82
C ILE A 55 -9.57 -1.75 2.45
N LEU A 56 -9.15 -0.82 1.62
CA LEU A 56 -9.41 -0.70 0.20
C LEU A 56 -8.10 -0.95 -0.57
N GLY A 57 -8.20 -1.48 -1.77
CA GLY A 57 -7.02 -1.68 -2.62
C GLY A 57 -7.25 -2.74 -3.68
N PHE A 58 -6.21 -2.99 -4.47
CA PHE A 58 -6.25 -3.94 -5.58
C PHE A 58 -5.65 -5.28 -5.16
N PHE A 59 -6.47 -6.32 -5.22
CA PHE A 59 -6.05 -7.67 -4.86
C PHE A 59 -6.38 -8.62 -5.99
N GLY A 60 -5.46 -9.52 -6.35
CA GLY A 60 -5.69 -10.47 -7.41
C GLY A 60 -4.77 -11.68 -7.37
N GLY A 61 -5.22 -12.75 -8.03
CA GLY A 61 -4.54 -14.03 -8.06
C GLY A 61 -4.46 -14.71 -6.69
N PHE A 62 -3.78 -15.84 -6.63
CA PHE A 62 -3.66 -16.65 -5.40
C PHE A 62 -3.02 -15.86 -4.24
N THR A 63 -2.12 -14.92 -4.52
CA THR A 63 -1.49 -14.07 -3.51
C THR A 63 -2.48 -13.08 -2.91
N GLY A 64 -3.35 -12.49 -3.74
CA GLY A 64 -4.44 -11.63 -3.29
C GLY A 64 -5.42 -12.39 -2.37
N ASP A 65 -5.85 -13.57 -2.78
CA ASP A 65 -6.75 -14.43 -1.99
C ASP A 65 -6.12 -14.82 -0.65
N TYR A 66 -4.85 -15.19 -0.65
CA TYR A 66 -4.11 -15.50 0.57
C TYR A 66 -4.05 -14.29 1.52
N MET A 67 -3.70 -13.11 0.99
CA MET A 67 -3.65 -11.88 1.79
C MET A 67 -5.00 -11.54 2.40
N LEU A 68 -6.08 -11.61 1.63
CA LEU A 68 -7.43 -11.33 2.14
C LEU A 68 -7.84 -12.32 3.23
N GLY A 69 -7.51 -13.61 3.07
CA GLY A 69 -7.74 -14.63 4.10
C GLY A 69 -6.96 -14.36 5.40
N GLN A 70 -5.74 -13.85 5.33
CA GLN A 70 -4.96 -13.46 6.50
C GLN A 70 -5.52 -12.20 7.17
N LEU A 71 -5.83 -11.17 6.38
CA LEU A 71 -6.31 -9.89 6.87
C LEU A 71 -7.70 -9.97 7.49
N GLY A 72 -8.55 -10.88 7.00
CA GLY A 72 -9.89 -11.13 7.55
C GLY A 72 -9.92 -11.70 8.97
N ARG A 73 -8.76 -12.07 9.54
CA ARG A 73 -8.65 -12.54 10.93
C ARG A 73 -8.59 -11.40 11.95
N TYR A 74 -8.35 -10.16 11.53
CA TYR A 74 -8.30 -9.00 12.43
C TYR A 74 -9.71 -8.49 12.74
N LEU A 75 -10.05 -8.41 14.02
CA LEU A 75 -11.41 -8.10 14.50
C LEU A 75 -11.89 -6.69 14.12
N ASN A 76 -10.97 -5.73 14.06
CA ASN A 76 -11.29 -4.33 13.77
C ASN A 76 -10.97 -3.93 12.32
N VAL A 77 -10.69 -4.90 11.44
CA VAL A 77 -10.39 -4.67 10.03
C VAL A 77 -11.54 -5.18 9.17
N HIS A 78 -12.15 -4.29 8.41
CA HIS A 78 -13.10 -4.64 7.36
C HIS A 78 -12.36 -4.65 6.01
N LEU A 79 -12.69 -5.62 5.16
CA LEU A 79 -12.09 -5.75 3.85
C LEU A 79 -13.08 -5.37 2.77
N ARG A 80 -12.68 -4.45 1.90
CA ARG A 80 -13.42 -4.07 0.69
C ARG A 80 -12.46 -4.06 -0.49
N PRO A 81 -11.99 -5.24 -0.92
CA PRO A 81 -11.03 -5.35 -2.01
C PRO A 81 -11.67 -4.98 -3.35
N THR A 82 -10.88 -4.38 -4.22
CA THR A 82 -11.14 -4.37 -5.66
C THR A 82 -10.38 -5.54 -6.26
N MET A 83 -11.13 -6.56 -6.70
CA MET A 83 -10.52 -7.72 -7.34
C MET A 83 -10.01 -7.35 -8.72
N ILE A 84 -8.79 -7.75 -9.06
CA ILE A 84 -8.12 -7.47 -10.32
C ILE A 84 -7.74 -8.75 -11.07
N LYS A 85 -7.55 -8.66 -12.38
CA LYS A 85 -7.12 -9.79 -13.21
C LYS A 85 -5.66 -10.17 -12.98
N GLY A 86 -4.82 -9.17 -12.67
CA GLY A 86 -3.40 -9.38 -12.35
C GLY A 86 -3.21 -10.09 -11.01
N THR A 87 -2.00 -10.61 -10.79
CA THR A 87 -1.61 -11.22 -9.52
C THR A 87 -0.95 -10.17 -8.63
N SER A 88 -1.39 -10.04 -7.39
CA SER A 88 -0.71 -9.21 -6.39
C SER A 88 0.74 -9.66 -6.24
N ARG A 89 1.65 -8.70 -6.13
CA ARG A 89 3.10 -8.99 -6.18
C ARG A 89 3.58 -9.77 -4.97
N ILE A 90 4.68 -10.51 -5.19
CA ILE A 90 5.47 -11.12 -4.13
C ILE A 90 6.78 -10.33 -4.02
N ASN A 91 7.14 -9.92 -2.82
CA ASN A 91 8.48 -9.44 -2.52
C ASN A 91 9.24 -10.52 -1.75
N VAL A 92 10.55 -10.59 -1.95
CA VAL A 92 11.42 -11.49 -1.19
C VAL A 92 12.33 -10.65 -0.29
N LYS A 93 12.37 -11.00 0.98
CA LYS A 93 13.20 -10.37 2.00
C LYS A 93 14.24 -11.39 2.46
N LEU A 94 15.48 -11.17 2.10
CA LEU A 94 16.60 -12.03 2.51
C LEU A 94 17.22 -11.41 3.76
N ILE A 95 17.07 -12.12 4.87
CA ILE A 95 17.58 -11.67 6.18
C ILE A 95 18.87 -12.42 6.49
N HIS A 96 19.97 -11.69 6.53
CA HIS A 96 21.27 -12.15 6.97
C HIS A 96 21.97 -11.01 7.73
N ASP A 97 23.28 -10.81 7.64
CA ASP A 97 23.97 -9.66 8.27
C ASP A 97 23.35 -8.31 7.90
N GLN A 98 22.77 -8.23 6.72
CA GLN A 98 22.00 -7.09 6.22
C GLN A 98 20.71 -7.60 5.57
N GLU A 99 19.65 -6.79 5.61
CA GLU A 99 18.41 -7.09 4.87
C GLU A 99 18.59 -6.75 3.38
N THR A 100 18.28 -7.72 2.52
CA THR A 100 18.24 -7.52 1.07
C THR A 100 16.82 -7.73 0.57
N GLU A 101 16.26 -6.72 -0.09
CA GLU A 101 14.90 -6.74 -0.61
C GLU A 101 14.87 -6.92 -2.13
N LEU A 102 14.06 -7.87 -2.60
CA LEU A 102 13.72 -8.04 -4.01
C LEU A 102 12.24 -7.73 -4.19
N ASN A 103 11.95 -6.53 -4.66
CA ASN A 103 10.59 -6.02 -4.76
C ASN A 103 10.09 -6.11 -6.21
N ALA A 104 8.99 -6.84 -6.43
CA ALA A 104 8.33 -6.91 -7.73
C ALA A 104 7.52 -5.63 -8.04
N ALA A 105 7.39 -5.31 -9.32
CA ALA A 105 6.69 -4.10 -9.79
C ALA A 105 5.20 -4.07 -9.42
N GLY A 106 4.57 -5.23 -9.41
CA GLY A 106 3.12 -5.37 -9.23
C GLY A 106 2.34 -5.36 -10.56
N PRO A 107 1.05 -5.70 -10.52
CA PRO A 107 0.20 -5.81 -11.70
C PRO A 107 -0.19 -4.45 -12.26
N GLU A 108 -0.49 -4.39 -13.55
CA GLU A 108 -1.13 -3.22 -14.16
C GLU A 108 -2.60 -3.15 -13.73
N ILE A 109 -3.07 -1.94 -13.49
CA ILE A 109 -4.46 -1.66 -13.13
C ILE A 109 -5.15 -1.02 -14.33
N ASN A 110 -6.20 -1.63 -14.82
CA ASN A 110 -6.98 -1.10 -15.93
C ASN A 110 -8.06 -0.12 -15.46
N GLY A 111 -8.64 0.62 -16.42
CA GLY A 111 -9.64 1.65 -16.12
C GLY A 111 -10.91 1.12 -15.44
N SER A 112 -11.35 -0.12 -15.75
CA SER A 112 -12.52 -0.70 -15.08
C SER A 112 -12.23 -1.07 -13.63
N GLU A 113 -11.03 -1.56 -13.33
CA GLU A 113 -10.58 -1.86 -11.97
C GLU A 113 -10.45 -0.58 -11.14
N LEU A 114 -9.90 0.50 -11.73
CA LEU A 114 -9.88 1.80 -11.08
C LEU A 114 -11.29 2.31 -10.79
N ASN A 115 -12.19 2.25 -11.77
CA ASN A 115 -13.58 2.69 -11.59
C ASN A 115 -14.28 1.89 -10.47
N ASN A 116 -14.01 0.59 -10.36
CA ASN A 116 -14.53 -0.24 -9.27
C ASN A 116 -14.04 0.24 -7.90
N LEU A 117 -12.76 0.62 -7.77
CA LEU A 117 -12.23 1.23 -6.55
C LEU A 117 -12.91 2.58 -6.26
N LEU A 118 -13.00 3.47 -7.25
CA LEU A 118 -13.65 4.78 -7.10
C LEU A 118 -15.12 4.65 -6.69
N ASN A 119 -15.84 3.68 -7.25
CA ASN A 119 -17.23 3.40 -6.85
C ASN A 119 -17.35 3.00 -5.36
N GLN A 120 -16.36 2.30 -4.82
CA GLN A 120 -16.35 1.99 -3.39
C GLN A 120 -16.19 3.24 -2.52
N LEU A 121 -15.51 4.28 -3.02
CA LEU A 121 -15.37 5.56 -2.30
C LEU A 121 -16.70 6.34 -2.20
N ASN A 122 -17.72 6.01 -3.00
CA ASN A 122 -19.03 6.66 -2.94
C ASN A 122 -19.74 6.55 -1.58
N THR A 123 -19.41 5.54 -0.80
CA THR A 123 -19.99 5.31 0.52
C THR A 123 -19.26 6.05 1.64
N ILE A 124 -18.11 6.67 1.34
CA ILE A 124 -17.30 7.42 2.30
C ILE A 124 -17.85 8.84 2.40
N THR A 125 -17.95 9.36 3.61
CA THR A 125 -18.53 10.64 3.93
C THR A 125 -17.49 11.65 4.45
N PRO A 126 -17.79 12.96 4.49
CA PRO A 126 -16.89 13.95 5.08
C PRO A 126 -16.57 13.78 6.57
N LYS A 127 -17.21 12.83 7.26
CA LYS A 127 -16.91 12.47 8.66
C LYS A 127 -15.85 11.38 8.77
N ASP A 128 -15.42 10.83 7.64
CA ASP A 128 -14.47 9.75 7.55
C ASP A 128 -13.09 10.31 7.14
N ILE A 129 -12.04 9.51 7.33
CA ILE A 129 -10.68 9.84 6.92
C ILE A 129 -10.19 8.75 5.96
N VAL A 130 -9.56 9.17 4.86
CA VAL A 130 -8.93 8.26 3.92
C VAL A 130 -7.42 8.37 4.01
N VAL A 131 -6.74 7.26 4.28
CA VAL A 131 -5.27 7.16 4.30
C VAL A 131 -4.81 6.50 3.01
N ILE A 132 -4.13 7.25 2.16
CA ILE A 132 -3.54 6.75 0.91
C ILE A 132 -2.06 6.50 1.17
N SER A 133 -1.64 5.25 1.08
CA SER A 133 -0.28 4.87 1.47
C SER A 133 0.37 3.94 0.46
N GLY A 134 1.68 4.13 0.28
CA GLY A 134 2.51 3.32 -0.61
C GLY A 134 2.65 3.92 -2.00
N SER A 135 3.22 3.15 -2.91
CA SER A 135 3.36 3.50 -4.32
C SER A 135 2.20 2.94 -5.14
N SER A 136 1.91 3.56 -6.26
CA SER A 136 1.20 2.90 -7.36
C SER A 136 2.06 1.76 -7.93
N THR A 137 1.55 1.03 -8.92
CA THR A 137 2.36 0.04 -9.63
C THR A 137 3.45 0.74 -10.46
N ALA A 138 4.58 0.08 -10.69
CA ALA A 138 5.71 0.67 -11.40
C ALA A 138 5.38 1.16 -12.82
N ASN A 139 4.34 0.60 -13.43
CA ASN A 139 3.89 0.94 -14.79
C ASN A 139 2.70 1.90 -14.79
N ASP A 140 2.40 2.56 -13.67
CA ASP A 140 1.31 3.53 -13.61
C ASP A 140 1.62 4.78 -14.44
N LYS A 141 1.05 4.81 -15.64
CA LYS A 141 1.08 5.97 -16.54
C LYS A 141 -0.14 6.87 -16.36
N THR A 142 -1.08 6.48 -15.51
CA THR A 142 -2.41 7.11 -15.41
C THR A 142 -2.50 8.14 -14.29
N GLY A 143 -1.52 8.19 -13.40
CA GLY A 143 -1.58 9.04 -12.20
C GLY A 143 -2.69 8.59 -11.24
N LEU A 144 -2.74 7.30 -10.98
CA LEU A 144 -3.76 6.61 -10.20
C LEU A 144 -4.03 7.29 -8.85
N ILE A 145 -2.96 7.65 -8.13
CA ILE A 145 -3.07 8.30 -6.83
C ILE A 145 -3.73 9.68 -6.98
N GLU A 146 -3.33 10.45 -7.98
CA GLU A 146 -3.92 11.78 -8.21
C GLU A 146 -5.41 11.71 -8.58
N GLN A 147 -5.82 10.71 -9.36
CA GLN A 147 -7.24 10.49 -9.69
C GLN A 147 -8.05 10.19 -8.43
N ILE A 148 -7.53 9.35 -7.55
CA ILE A 148 -8.18 9.03 -6.25
C ILE A 148 -8.26 10.28 -5.37
N VAL A 149 -7.17 11.06 -5.26
CA VAL A 149 -7.15 12.30 -4.48
C VAL A 149 -8.17 13.30 -5.02
N LYS A 150 -8.22 13.53 -6.33
CA LYS A 150 -9.22 14.42 -6.94
C LYS A 150 -10.65 13.98 -6.63
N TYR A 151 -10.89 12.68 -6.67
CA TYR A 151 -12.20 12.12 -6.35
C TYR A 151 -12.59 12.35 -4.87
N ILE A 152 -11.66 12.20 -3.95
CA ILE A 152 -11.84 12.40 -2.51
C ILE A 152 -12.13 13.87 -2.19
N ILE A 153 -11.33 14.81 -2.74
CA ILE A 153 -11.51 16.24 -2.45
C ILE A 153 -12.82 16.81 -3.01
N GLN A 154 -13.29 16.33 -4.17
CA GLN A 154 -14.61 16.72 -4.71
C GLN A 154 -15.75 16.37 -3.74
N ARG A 155 -15.55 15.38 -2.89
CA ARG A 155 -16.51 14.91 -1.88
C ARG A 155 -16.27 15.50 -0.50
N LYS A 156 -15.29 16.41 -0.36
CA LYS A 156 -14.90 17.07 0.89
C LYS A 156 -14.51 16.08 1.99
N ILE A 157 -13.83 14.99 1.62
CA ILE A 157 -13.35 13.97 2.54
C ILE A 157 -11.91 14.31 2.92
N ASP A 158 -11.62 14.29 4.21
CA ASP A 158 -10.25 14.46 4.72
C ASP A 158 -9.36 13.25 4.35
N PHE A 159 -8.11 13.53 4.00
CA PHE A 159 -7.19 12.48 3.62
C PHE A 159 -5.76 12.69 4.14
N VAL A 160 -5.06 11.59 4.28
CA VAL A 160 -3.65 11.49 4.71
C VAL A 160 -2.84 10.88 3.58
N LEU A 161 -1.63 11.39 3.35
CA LEU A 161 -0.69 10.88 2.35
C LEU A 161 0.57 10.31 2.99
N ASP A 162 0.86 9.04 2.69
CA ASP A 162 2.13 8.35 2.95
C ASP A 162 2.66 7.73 1.65
N VAL A 163 3.00 8.58 0.69
CA VAL A 163 3.42 8.23 -0.67
C VAL A 163 4.86 8.68 -0.93
N SER A 164 5.48 8.23 -2.02
CA SER A 164 6.85 8.61 -2.37
C SER A 164 7.02 10.13 -2.53
N GLY A 165 8.23 10.64 -2.32
CA GLY A 165 8.52 12.07 -2.35
C GLY A 165 8.09 12.77 -3.64
N GLN A 166 8.28 12.15 -4.81
CA GLN A 166 7.84 12.71 -6.10
C GLN A 166 6.31 12.81 -6.20
N GLU A 167 5.60 11.78 -5.80
CA GLU A 167 4.13 11.80 -5.75
C GLU A 167 3.64 12.78 -4.69
N LEU A 168 4.28 12.80 -3.52
CA LEU A 168 3.92 13.73 -2.45
C LEU A 168 4.06 15.18 -2.92
N LYS A 169 5.15 15.55 -3.61
CA LYS A 169 5.36 16.88 -4.19
C LYS A 169 4.22 17.31 -5.12
N LYS A 170 3.74 16.39 -5.97
CA LYS A 170 2.62 16.67 -6.87
C LYS A 170 1.29 16.84 -6.15
N LEU A 171 1.12 16.14 -5.02
CA LEU A 171 -0.18 16.00 -4.35
C LEU A 171 -0.37 16.92 -3.16
N ILE A 172 0.71 17.49 -2.60
CA ILE A 172 0.63 18.41 -1.45
C ILE A 172 -0.23 19.65 -1.71
N LYS A 173 -0.30 20.08 -2.99
CA LYS A 173 -1.19 21.18 -3.43
C LYS A 173 -2.67 20.95 -3.12
N TYR A 174 -3.08 19.69 -2.96
CA TYR A 174 -4.45 19.31 -2.63
C TYR A 174 -4.75 19.37 -1.12
N LYS A 175 -3.81 19.86 -0.31
CA LYS A 175 -3.94 20.14 1.12
C LYS A 175 -4.40 18.93 1.93
N PRO A 176 -3.63 17.83 1.95
CA PRO A 176 -3.92 16.69 2.83
C PRO A 176 -3.94 17.13 4.29
N LEU A 177 -4.73 16.45 5.12
CA LEU A 177 -4.77 16.67 6.57
C LEU A 177 -3.41 16.39 7.22
N ILE A 178 -2.75 15.32 6.79
CA ILE A 178 -1.42 14.89 7.27
C ILE A 178 -0.61 14.37 6.08
N ILE A 179 0.68 14.66 6.09
CA ILE A 179 1.70 14.00 5.25
C ILE A 179 2.68 13.27 6.16
N LYS A 180 3.22 12.12 5.71
CA LYS A 180 4.19 11.33 6.46
C LYS A 180 5.43 11.02 5.59
N PRO A 181 6.29 12.00 5.32
CA PRO A 181 7.54 11.76 4.64
C PRO A 181 8.56 11.08 5.57
N ASN A 182 9.40 10.22 5.01
CA ASN A 182 10.66 9.84 5.65
C ASN A 182 11.70 10.97 5.49
N LEU A 183 12.88 10.83 6.11
CA LEU A 183 13.90 11.88 6.08
C LEU A 183 14.35 12.24 4.66
N SER A 184 14.57 11.24 3.79
CA SER A 184 14.98 11.48 2.40
C SER A 184 13.87 12.13 1.57
N GLU A 185 12.62 11.74 1.78
CA GLU A 185 11.45 12.35 1.13
C GLU A 185 11.24 13.79 1.60
N PHE A 186 11.46 14.06 2.89
CA PHE A 186 11.40 15.42 3.45
C PHE A 186 12.50 16.32 2.88
N GLN A 187 13.75 15.84 2.83
CA GLN A 187 14.86 16.55 2.20
C GLN A 187 14.56 16.88 0.73
N PHE A 188 14.06 15.88 -0.03
CA PHE A 188 13.65 16.09 -1.43
C PHE A 188 12.59 17.19 -1.58
N LEU A 189 11.63 17.28 -0.65
CA LEU A 189 10.63 18.35 -0.67
C LEU A 189 11.25 19.71 -0.35
N ALA A 190 12.15 19.80 0.63
CA ALA A 190 12.81 21.01 1.05
C ALA A 190 13.78 21.57 -0.02
N ASP A 191 14.59 20.71 -0.64
CA ASP A 191 15.60 21.09 -1.66
C ASP A 191 14.99 21.62 -2.97
N THR A 192 13.71 21.43 -3.16
CA THR A 192 13.00 21.86 -4.38
C THR A 192 12.27 23.19 -4.23
N GLU A 193 12.29 23.81 -3.06
CA GLU A 193 11.74 25.15 -2.79
C GLU A 193 12.83 26.25 -2.67
N ALA A 194 14.10 25.91 -2.89
CA ALA A 194 15.24 26.83 -2.79
C ALA A 194 15.63 27.40 -4.22
#